data_70cff68b8317949763dcb940d114ddde
#
_entry.id   70cff68b8317949763dcb940d114ddde
#
_cell.length_a   1.000
_cell.length_b   1.000
_cell.length_c   1.000
_cell.angle_alpha   90.00
_cell.angle_beta   90.00
_cell.angle_gamma   90.00
#
_symmetry.space_group_name_H-M   'P 1'
#
loop_
_entity.id
_entity.type
_entity.pdbx_description
1 polymer ?
#
loop_
_entity_poly.entity_id
_entity_poly.type
_entity_poly.pdbx_seq_one_letter_code
_entity_poly.pdbx_strand_id
1 'polypeptide(L)'
;RRQRQMCIRDRNMKCAVFNGKCNMTIDEREIPEPAADEVLIKIMACGVCGSDVHIFFGDQGSTSSIPPLIQGHEFSGVVVKIGKDVVECKVGDKVCADPADNCNDCYYCANGMMSHCENMGAIGTNRDGGFSQYCVVPSRLIHLLGEDVTFVEGAMAEPLACCINGADRSDIKVGDNVVVYGAGAIGILLMQLARMRGAARVIVIEPSEEKRKMAEKLGATLTINPMENKVADVLKEHKLEHIQVVIETCGLKSTSEEAMEIVDRQGTVVLFAVTALDATISLKTYNLFQREITIKGSFCSPYDMGRAVELINAHAIDVTTMLAGFEPLEKLPEILASRELRAKGKYVILPNGEEGKGTNITM
;
A
#
# COMPACT_ATOMS: atom_id res chain seq x y z
N ARG A 1 19.18 19.56 -37.51
CA ARG A 1 17.91 19.70 -36.77
C ARG A 1 17.42 18.35 -36.18
N ARG A 2 17.40 17.23 -36.93
CA ARG A 2 17.00 15.91 -36.44
C ARG A 2 17.90 15.39 -35.29
N GLN A 3 19.22 15.56 -35.36
CA GLN A 3 20.15 15.14 -34.29
C GLN A 3 19.97 16.00 -33.03
N ARG A 4 19.69 17.32 -33.11
CA ARG A 4 19.38 18.16 -31.93
C ARG A 4 18.04 17.80 -31.30
N GLN A 5 17.02 17.44 -32.08
CA GLN A 5 15.74 16.97 -31.57
C GLN A 5 15.82 15.59 -30.90
N MET A 6 16.66 14.67 -31.44
CA MET A 6 16.94 13.39 -30.79
C MET A 6 17.61 13.60 -29.41
N CYS A 7 18.65 14.45 -29.32
CA CYS A 7 19.33 14.73 -28.05
C CYS A 7 18.46 15.46 -27.00
N ILE A 8 17.39 16.14 -27.41
CA ILE A 8 16.47 16.79 -26.47
C ILE A 8 15.42 15.78 -25.95
N ARG A 9 14.92 14.87 -26.78
CA ARG A 9 13.99 13.81 -26.40
C ARG A 9 14.61 12.83 -25.40
N ASP A 10 15.90 12.59 -25.49
CA ASP A 10 16.63 11.65 -24.62
C ASP A 10 16.97 12.24 -23.22
N ARG A 11 16.62 13.52 -22.97
CA ARG A 11 16.87 14.20 -21.68
C ARG A 11 15.62 14.47 -20.86
N ASN A 12 14.44 14.29 -21.46
CA ASN A 12 13.17 14.55 -20.80
C ASN A 12 12.42 13.26 -20.50
N MET A 13 11.66 13.28 -19.42
CA MET A 13 10.76 12.23 -18.99
C MET A 13 9.33 12.75 -18.90
N LYS A 14 8.35 11.89 -19.18
CA LYS A 14 6.95 12.15 -18.83
C LYS A 14 6.72 11.90 -17.34
N CYS A 15 5.92 12.74 -16.71
CA CYS A 15 5.51 12.63 -15.32
C CYS A 15 4.10 13.18 -15.10
N ALA A 16 3.40 12.63 -14.09
CA ALA A 16 2.13 13.16 -13.62
C ALA A 16 2.39 14.11 -12.45
N VAL A 17 2.11 15.39 -12.66
CA VAL A 17 2.38 16.45 -11.70
C VAL A 17 1.10 16.87 -10.99
N PHE A 18 1.08 16.70 -9.68
CA PHE A 18 0.06 17.26 -8.81
C PHE A 18 0.31 18.78 -8.64
N ASN A 19 -0.61 19.60 -9.09
CA ASN A 19 -0.53 21.08 -9.04
C ASN A 19 -1.45 21.67 -7.98
N GLY A 20 -2.05 20.85 -7.13
CA GLY A 20 -3.00 21.23 -6.10
C GLY A 20 -4.33 20.49 -6.22
N LYS A 21 -5.26 20.81 -5.34
CA LYS A 21 -6.54 20.12 -5.21
C LYS A 21 -7.25 19.88 -6.54
N CYS A 22 -7.51 18.61 -6.85
CA CYS A 22 -8.16 18.13 -8.08
C CYS A 22 -7.46 18.60 -9.38
N ASN A 23 -6.17 18.89 -9.30
CA ASN A 23 -5.40 19.35 -10.45
C ASN A 23 -4.12 18.53 -10.61
N MET A 24 -4.11 17.66 -11.60
CA MET A 24 -2.96 16.86 -12.00
C MET A 24 -2.80 16.94 -13.52
N THR A 25 -1.59 17.21 -13.99
CA THR A 25 -1.23 17.31 -15.41
C THR A 25 -0.18 16.29 -15.78
N ILE A 26 -0.15 15.89 -17.04
CA ILE A 26 0.95 15.10 -17.60
C ILE A 26 1.92 16.07 -18.27
N ASP A 27 3.10 16.17 -17.70
CA ASP A 27 4.12 17.12 -18.10
C ASP A 27 5.37 16.39 -18.62
N GLU A 28 6.25 17.13 -19.31
CA GLU A 28 7.61 16.73 -19.59
C GLU A 28 8.58 17.50 -18.72
N ARG A 29 9.45 16.81 -17.99
CA ARG A 29 10.52 17.38 -17.15
C ARG A 29 11.86 16.78 -17.53
N GLU A 30 12.95 17.47 -17.21
CA GLU A 30 14.29 16.90 -17.36
C GLU A 30 14.43 15.65 -16.47
N ILE A 31 15.11 14.62 -16.98
CA ILE A 31 15.47 13.43 -16.20
C ILE A 31 16.42 13.89 -15.09
N PRO A 32 16.10 13.63 -13.81
CA PRO A 32 16.94 14.08 -12.69
C PRO A 32 18.28 13.33 -12.66
N GLU A 33 19.32 13.99 -12.16
CA GLU A 33 20.62 13.39 -11.93
C GLU A 33 20.73 12.93 -10.48
N PRO A 34 21.13 11.66 -10.21
CA PRO A 34 21.30 11.17 -8.86
C PRO A 34 22.53 11.83 -8.20
N ALA A 35 22.40 12.18 -6.91
CA ALA A 35 23.49 12.61 -6.07
C ALA A 35 24.49 11.46 -5.81
N ALA A 36 25.51 11.72 -5.00
CA ALA A 36 26.60 10.77 -4.77
C ALA A 36 26.14 9.44 -4.14
N ASP A 37 25.11 9.49 -3.29
CA ASP A 37 24.53 8.37 -2.54
C ASP A 37 23.14 7.97 -3.05
N GLU A 38 22.73 8.46 -4.24
CA GLU A 38 21.42 8.20 -4.84
C GLU A 38 21.53 7.33 -6.10
N VAL A 39 20.43 6.75 -6.48
CA VAL A 39 20.26 5.99 -7.73
C VAL A 39 19.15 6.58 -8.58
N LEU A 40 19.25 6.49 -9.88
CA LEU A 40 18.19 6.77 -10.83
C LEU A 40 17.53 5.47 -11.25
N ILE A 41 16.23 5.35 -11.01
CA ILE A 41 15.42 4.19 -11.37
C ILE A 41 14.55 4.54 -12.58
N LYS A 42 14.58 3.71 -13.61
CA LYS A 42 13.57 3.69 -14.68
C LYS A 42 12.34 2.98 -14.11
N ILE A 43 11.25 3.70 -13.87
CA ILE A 43 10.05 3.16 -13.24
C ILE A 43 9.29 2.28 -14.23
N MET A 44 9.09 1.02 -13.87
CA MET A 44 8.38 0.05 -14.71
C MET A 44 6.93 -0.14 -14.25
N ALA A 45 6.66 -0.06 -12.96
CA ALA A 45 5.34 -0.15 -12.36
C ALA A 45 5.22 0.76 -11.14
N CYS A 46 4.07 1.41 -10.96
CA CYS A 46 3.74 2.22 -9.79
C CYS A 46 2.28 2.01 -9.39
N GLY A 47 2.01 1.50 -8.19
CA GLY A 47 0.69 1.30 -7.64
C GLY A 47 -0.01 2.62 -7.29
N VAL A 48 -1.33 2.66 -7.46
CA VAL A 48 -2.16 3.79 -7.02
C VAL A 48 -2.68 3.50 -5.62
N CYS A 49 -2.29 4.33 -4.65
CA CYS A 49 -2.68 4.23 -3.25
C CYS A 49 -3.88 5.12 -2.91
N GLY A 50 -4.59 4.77 -1.83
CA GLY A 50 -5.61 5.65 -1.23
C GLY A 50 -5.03 7.01 -0.80
N SER A 51 -3.77 7.04 -0.36
CA SER A 51 -3.08 8.28 0.01
C SER A 51 -2.92 9.25 -1.17
N ASP A 52 -2.64 8.73 -2.37
CA ASP A 52 -2.57 9.56 -3.59
C ASP A 52 -3.93 10.24 -3.88
N VAL A 53 -5.02 9.50 -3.63
CA VAL A 53 -6.39 10.01 -3.78
C VAL A 53 -6.67 11.11 -2.74
N HIS A 54 -6.31 10.91 -1.47
CA HIS A 54 -6.48 11.90 -0.42
C HIS A 54 -5.73 13.20 -0.76
N ILE A 55 -4.45 13.09 -1.15
CA ILE A 55 -3.64 14.24 -1.58
C ILE A 55 -4.27 14.94 -2.79
N PHE A 56 -4.72 14.16 -3.80
CA PHE A 56 -5.38 14.72 -4.98
C PHE A 56 -6.62 15.55 -4.62
N PHE A 57 -7.40 15.15 -3.64
CA PHE A 57 -8.57 15.90 -3.15
C PHE A 57 -8.22 16.99 -2.14
N GLY A 58 -6.93 17.20 -1.84
CA GLY A 58 -6.44 18.26 -0.96
C GLY A 58 -6.43 17.92 0.52
N ASP A 59 -6.55 16.63 0.84
CA ASP A 59 -6.37 16.12 2.20
C ASP A 59 -4.87 15.87 2.48
N GLN A 60 -4.51 15.64 3.74
CA GLN A 60 -3.15 15.26 4.09
C GLN A 60 -2.91 13.76 3.79
N GLY A 61 -1.73 13.43 3.26
CA GLY A 61 -1.20 12.07 3.22
C GLY A 61 -0.51 11.69 4.53
N SER A 62 0.45 10.77 4.47
CA SER A 62 1.32 10.43 5.60
C SER A 62 2.21 11.61 6.03
N THR A 63 2.52 12.51 5.08
CA THR A 63 3.24 13.77 5.28
C THR A 63 2.53 14.90 4.55
N SER A 64 2.91 16.14 4.82
CA SER A 64 2.39 17.31 4.12
C SER A 64 2.90 17.35 2.68
N SER A 65 2.00 17.37 1.71
CA SER A 65 2.32 17.44 0.27
C SER A 65 2.19 18.88 -0.23
N ILE A 66 3.27 19.42 -0.79
CA ILE A 66 3.32 20.79 -1.31
C ILE A 66 3.45 20.74 -2.84
N PRO A 67 2.45 21.20 -3.59
CA PRO A 67 2.54 21.26 -5.04
C PRO A 67 3.54 22.34 -5.53
N PRO A 68 4.18 22.17 -6.71
CA PRO A 68 4.04 21.04 -7.63
C PRO A 68 4.82 19.81 -7.18
N LEU A 69 4.23 18.62 -7.29
CA LEU A 69 4.82 17.35 -6.82
C LEU A 69 4.48 16.20 -7.78
N ILE A 70 5.43 15.34 -8.07
CA ILE A 70 5.16 14.04 -8.69
C ILE A 70 4.84 13.04 -7.57
N GLN A 71 3.59 12.54 -7.54
CA GLN A 71 3.16 11.55 -6.55
C GLN A 71 3.61 10.12 -6.91
N GLY A 72 3.16 9.12 -6.15
CA GLY A 72 3.41 7.70 -6.37
C GLY A 72 4.57 7.18 -5.52
N HIS A 73 4.24 6.35 -4.54
CA HIS A 73 5.18 5.84 -3.54
C HIS A 73 5.29 4.31 -3.53
N GLU A 74 4.47 3.62 -4.32
CA GLU A 74 4.45 2.16 -4.45
C GLU A 74 5.05 1.75 -5.79
N PHE A 75 6.37 1.76 -5.94
CA PHE A 75 6.95 1.57 -7.27
C PHE A 75 8.13 0.59 -7.31
N SER A 76 8.36 0.08 -8.51
CA SER A 76 9.49 -0.76 -8.86
C SER A 76 10.02 -0.41 -10.24
N GLY A 77 11.25 -0.82 -10.50
CA GLY A 77 11.88 -0.53 -11.79
C GLY A 77 13.29 -1.09 -11.91
N VAL A 78 14.04 -0.51 -12.84
CA VAL A 78 15.43 -0.91 -13.13
C VAL A 78 16.36 0.25 -12.80
N VAL A 79 17.45 -0.02 -12.07
CA VAL A 79 18.52 0.96 -11.83
C VAL A 79 19.21 1.27 -13.15
N VAL A 80 19.19 2.54 -13.58
CA VAL A 80 19.82 2.98 -14.86
C VAL A 80 21.04 3.86 -14.64
N LYS A 81 21.19 4.45 -13.44
CA LYS A 81 22.36 5.23 -13.06
C LYS A 81 22.55 5.18 -11.54
N ILE A 82 23.80 5.21 -11.10
CA ILE A 82 24.16 5.22 -9.67
C ILE A 82 25.10 6.38 -9.38
N GLY A 83 24.98 6.94 -8.18
CA GLY A 83 25.95 7.88 -7.63
C GLY A 83 27.28 7.18 -7.31
N LYS A 84 28.34 7.96 -7.15
CA LYS A 84 29.71 7.45 -6.96
C LYS A 84 29.93 6.70 -5.63
N ASP A 85 29.10 6.95 -4.63
CA ASP A 85 29.22 6.38 -3.28
C ASP A 85 28.24 5.21 -3.06
N VAL A 86 27.44 4.84 -4.09
CA VAL A 86 26.47 3.74 -4.02
C VAL A 86 27.17 2.39 -4.06
N VAL A 87 26.83 1.51 -3.12
CA VAL A 87 27.36 0.14 -3.01
C VAL A 87 26.27 -0.93 -2.89
N GLU A 88 25.02 -0.53 -2.61
CA GLU A 88 23.90 -1.41 -2.34
C GLU A 88 23.33 -2.10 -3.58
N CYS A 89 23.52 -1.48 -4.75
CA CYS A 89 23.03 -1.99 -6.04
C CYS A 89 23.90 -1.54 -7.20
N LYS A 90 23.65 -2.08 -8.38
CA LYS A 90 24.32 -1.74 -9.65
C LYS A 90 23.33 -1.44 -10.76
N VAL A 91 23.80 -0.80 -11.82
CA VAL A 91 23.02 -0.58 -13.05
C VAL A 91 22.56 -1.93 -13.62
N GLY A 92 21.26 -2.00 -13.93
CA GLY A 92 20.56 -3.19 -14.42
C GLY A 92 19.81 -3.98 -13.36
N ASP A 93 20.02 -3.71 -12.08
CA ASP A 93 19.30 -4.40 -11.01
C ASP A 93 17.80 -4.03 -11.04
N LYS A 94 16.96 -5.05 -10.80
CA LYS A 94 15.53 -4.90 -10.56
C LYS A 94 15.31 -4.54 -9.11
N VAL A 95 14.58 -3.46 -8.87
CA VAL A 95 14.44 -2.90 -7.52
C VAL A 95 13.02 -2.40 -7.25
N CYS A 96 12.66 -2.35 -5.98
CA CYS A 96 11.65 -1.46 -5.43
C CYS A 96 12.28 -0.57 -4.35
N ALA A 97 11.56 0.42 -3.87
CA ALA A 97 12.09 1.36 -2.91
C ALA A 97 11.16 1.53 -1.70
N ASP A 98 11.74 1.64 -0.51
CA ASP A 98 11.05 2.16 0.66
C ASP A 98 10.82 3.66 0.46
N PRO A 99 9.57 4.16 0.46
CA PRO A 99 9.34 5.59 0.31
C PRO A 99 9.71 6.42 1.54
N ALA A 100 9.89 5.79 2.71
CA ALA A 100 10.12 6.47 3.98
C ALA A 100 11.62 6.77 4.21
N ASP A 101 12.03 8.00 3.91
CA ASP A 101 13.38 8.49 4.15
C ASP A 101 13.48 9.15 5.54
N ASN A 102 13.80 8.36 6.54
CA ASN A 102 13.86 8.80 7.93
C ASN A 102 15.17 9.55 8.23
N CYS A 103 15.09 10.55 9.11
CA CYS A 103 16.28 11.36 9.49
C CYS A 103 17.29 10.61 10.38
N ASN A 104 16.86 9.54 11.05
CA ASN A 104 17.66 8.69 11.95
C ASN A 104 18.24 9.37 13.20
N ASP A 105 17.89 10.63 13.49
CA ASP A 105 18.45 11.41 14.60
C ASP A 105 17.39 12.03 15.55
N CYS A 106 16.12 12.12 15.16
CA CYS A 106 15.06 12.64 16.01
C CYS A 106 14.67 11.66 17.13
N TYR A 107 13.90 12.16 18.11
CA TYR A 107 13.43 11.35 19.24
C TYR A 107 12.77 10.04 18.80
N TYR A 108 11.88 10.08 17.82
CA TYR A 108 11.16 8.91 17.36
C TYR A 108 12.08 7.89 16.66
N CYS A 109 13.00 8.36 15.82
CA CYS A 109 13.98 7.49 15.17
C CYS A 109 14.89 6.82 16.21
N ALA A 110 15.41 7.58 17.15
CA ALA A 110 16.29 7.07 18.20
C ALA A 110 15.63 6.03 19.12
N ASN A 111 14.28 6.02 19.18
CA ASN A 111 13.49 5.08 19.99
C ASN A 111 12.81 3.99 19.14
N GLY A 112 13.18 3.79 17.87
CA GLY A 112 12.64 2.73 17.01
C GLY A 112 11.24 2.99 16.49
N MET A 113 10.72 4.22 16.58
CA MET A 113 9.39 4.62 16.11
C MET A 113 9.48 5.32 14.76
N MET A 114 10.10 4.67 13.77
CA MET A 114 10.50 5.28 12.49
C MET A 114 9.35 5.89 11.70
N SER A 115 8.15 5.28 11.72
CA SER A 115 6.95 5.84 11.06
C SER A 115 6.52 7.22 11.60
N HIS A 116 7.05 7.61 12.76
CA HIS A 116 6.76 8.91 13.42
C HIS A 116 7.92 9.90 13.31
N CYS A 117 8.85 9.69 12.38
CA CYS A 117 9.98 10.59 12.17
C CYS A 117 9.50 12.03 11.96
N GLU A 118 10.05 12.99 12.73
CA GLU A 118 9.67 14.41 12.65
C GLU A 118 10.12 15.08 11.34
N ASN A 119 11.19 14.54 10.73
CA ASN A 119 11.79 15.07 9.52
C ASN A 119 11.74 14.03 8.37
N MET A 120 10.63 13.28 8.26
CA MET A 120 10.49 12.25 7.25
C MET A 120 10.48 12.85 5.84
N GLY A 121 11.45 12.46 5.01
CA GLY A 121 11.35 12.53 3.58
C GLY A 121 10.46 11.37 3.09
N ALA A 122 9.44 11.67 2.31
CA ALA A 122 8.53 10.64 1.82
C ALA A 122 8.42 10.74 0.29
N ILE A 123 9.07 9.81 -0.39
CA ILE A 123 9.08 9.74 -1.86
C ILE A 123 7.64 9.53 -2.35
N GLY A 124 7.20 10.35 -3.29
CA GLY A 124 5.84 10.34 -3.83
C GLY A 124 4.80 11.04 -2.96
N THR A 125 5.17 11.62 -1.79
CA THR A 125 4.27 12.39 -0.93
C THR A 125 4.77 13.80 -0.60
N ASN A 126 6.05 13.97 -0.29
CA ASN A 126 6.68 15.30 -0.13
C ASN A 126 8.00 15.46 -0.91
N ARG A 127 8.41 14.40 -1.61
CA ARG A 127 9.47 14.38 -2.64
C ARG A 127 8.90 13.72 -3.89
N ASP A 128 9.45 14.07 -5.07
CA ASP A 128 9.00 13.49 -6.35
C ASP A 128 9.13 11.96 -6.34
N GLY A 129 8.12 11.28 -6.89
CA GLY A 129 7.93 9.83 -6.80
C GLY A 129 7.73 9.12 -8.14
N GLY A 130 7.08 7.96 -8.07
CA GLY A 130 7.02 6.95 -9.13
C GLY A 130 5.98 7.19 -10.22
N PHE A 131 5.11 8.20 -10.13
CA PHE A 131 4.24 8.54 -11.28
C PHE A 131 4.99 9.36 -12.34
N SER A 132 6.13 8.83 -12.73
CA SER A 132 7.06 9.36 -13.71
C SER A 132 7.84 8.23 -14.37
N GLN A 133 8.47 8.51 -15.51
CA GLN A 133 9.30 7.52 -16.18
C GLN A 133 10.60 7.21 -15.43
N TYR A 134 11.10 8.15 -14.63
CA TYR A 134 12.31 8.00 -13.82
C TYR A 134 12.12 8.67 -12.45
N CYS A 135 12.74 8.08 -11.42
CA CYS A 135 12.76 8.62 -10.07
C CYS A 135 14.16 8.47 -9.46
N VAL A 136 14.61 9.51 -8.75
CA VAL A 136 15.85 9.45 -7.94
C VAL A 136 15.50 9.03 -6.52
N VAL A 137 16.26 8.06 -6.01
CA VAL A 137 16.06 7.46 -4.69
C VAL A 137 17.39 7.33 -3.96
N PRO A 138 17.48 7.67 -2.65
CA PRO A 138 18.64 7.32 -1.83
C PRO A 138 18.92 5.82 -1.86
N SER A 139 20.18 5.41 -2.07
CA SER A 139 20.54 4.00 -2.27
C SER A 139 20.17 3.10 -1.09
N ARG A 140 20.21 3.64 0.15
CA ARG A 140 19.81 2.94 1.36
C ARG A 140 18.34 2.51 1.44
N LEU A 141 17.49 3.08 0.59
CA LEU A 141 16.06 2.77 0.52
C LEU A 141 15.73 1.72 -0.56
N ILE A 142 16.75 1.21 -1.25
CA ILE A 142 16.60 0.25 -2.34
C ILE A 142 16.52 -1.16 -1.80
N HIS A 143 15.60 -1.94 -2.36
CA HIS A 143 15.46 -3.38 -2.13
C HIS A 143 15.53 -4.13 -3.46
N LEU A 144 16.37 -5.17 -3.52
CA LEU A 144 16.57 -5.98 -4.71
C LEU A 144 15.41 -6.96 -4.90
N LEU A 145 14.90 -7.04 -6.12
CA LEU A 145 13.88 -8.02 -6.52
C LEU A 145 14.55 -9.23 -7.19
N GLY A 146 13.97 -10.40 -6.98
CA GLY A 146 14.35 -11.64 -7.67
C GLY A 146 14.22 -11.53 -9.18
N GLU A 147 14.97 -12.33 -9.92
CA GLU A 147 14.96 -12.32 -11.40
C GLU A 147 13.59 -12.70 -11.96
N ASP A 148 12.88 -13.60 -11.30
CA ASP A 148 11.55 -14.11 -11.66
C ASP A 148 10.38 -13.26 -11.14
N VAL A 149 10.65 -12.30 -10.25
CA VAL A 149 9.65 -11.34 -9.76
C VAL A 149 9.35 -10.31 -10.84
N THR A 150 8.08 -10.06 -11.12
CA THR A 150 7.65 -9.00 -12.04
C THR A 150 7.75 -7.63 -11.40
N PHE A 151 7.81 -6.57 -12.20
CA PHE A 151 7.79 -5.20 -11.67
C PHE A 151 6.46 -4.86 -10.99
N VAL A 152 5.36 -5.44 -11.46
CA VAL A 152 4.05 -5.27 -10.82
C VAL A 152 4.06 -5.86 -9.40
N GLU A 153 4.61 -7.06 -9.21
CA GLU A 153 4.77 -7.64 -7.87
C GLU A 153 5.68 -6.77 -7.00
N GLY A 154 6.81 -6.30 -7.56
CA GLY A 154 7.72 -5.39 -6.87
C GLY A 154 7.08 -4.07 -6.43
N ALA A 155 6.17 -3.51 -7.23
CA ALA A 155 5.42 -2.31 -6.85
C ALA A 155 4.44 -2.55 -5.68
N MET A 156 4.08 -3.81 -5.42
CA MET A 156 3.22 -4.17 -4.28
C MET A 156 3.99 -4.39 -2.98
N ALA A 157 5.32 -4.21 -2.97
CA ALA A 157 6.13 -4.39 -1.77
C ALA A 157 5.80 -3.36 -0.68
N GLU A 158 5.58 -2.10 -1.05
CA GLU A 158 5.23 -1.05 -0.09
C GLU A 158 3.88 -1.30 0.60
N PRO A 159 2.74 -1.50 -0.11
CA PRO A 159 1.48 -1.80 0.55
C PRO A 159 1.52 -3.12 1.34
N LEU A 160 2.30 -4.11 0.90
CA LEU A 160 2.52 -5.33 1.68
C LEU A 160 3.29 -5.04 2.97
N ALA A 161 4.32 -4.19 2.94
CA ALA A 161 5.05 -3.78 4.14
C ALA A 161 4.13 -3.09 5.16
N CYS A 162 3.25 -2.19 4.71
CA CYS A 162 2.22 -1.61 5.56
C CYS A 162 1.29 -2.67 6.18
N CYS A 163 0.89 -3.67 5.38
CA CYS A 163 0.07 -4.78 5.88
C CYS A 163 0.81 -5.67 6.88
N ILE A 164 2.13 -5.86 6.72
CA ILE A 164 2.96 -6.59 7.70
C ILE A 164 2.95 -5.87 9.05
N ASN A 165 3.13 -4.53 9.08
CA ASN A 165 2.97 -3.74 10.30
C ASN A 165 1.58 -3.94 10.93
N GLY A 166 0.50 -3.86 10.14
CA GLY A 166 -0.86 -4.10 10.62
C GLY A 166 -1.05 -5.48 11.22
N ALA A 167 -0.50 -6.50 10.58
CA ALA A 167 -0.53 -7.87 11.06
C ALA A 167 0.32 -8.06 12.33
N ASP A 168 1.48 -7.39 12.46
CA ASP A 168 2.28 -7.38 13.68
C ASP A 168 1.53 -6.75 14.85
N ARG A 169 0.86 -5.63 14.59
CA ARG A 169 0.06 -4.94 15.61
C ARG A 169 -1.19 -5.71 16.03
N SER A 170 -1.66 -6.64 15.21
CA SER A 170 -2.87 -7.43 15.51
C SER A 170 -2.66 -8.48 16.59
N ASP A 171 -1.41 -8.88 16.88
CA ASP A 171 -1.05 -9.93 17.83
C ASP A 171 -1.73 -11.30 17.54
N ILE A 172 -1.99 -11.61 16.27
CA ILE A 172 -2.60 -12.88 15.85
C ILE A 172 -1.76 -14.06 16.36
N LYS A 173 -2.43 -15.01 17.01
CA LYS A 173 -1.86 -16.25 17.52
C LYS A 173 -2.36 -17.46 16.73
N VAL A 174 -1.59 -18.53 16.78
CA VAL A 174 -2.00 -19.81 16.20
C VAL A 174 -3.33 -20.25 16.82
N GLY A 175 -4.31 -20.54 15.97
CA GLY A 175 -5.64 -20.95 16.37
C GLY A 175 -6.70 -19.85 16.43
N ASP A 176 -6.33 -18.58 16.31
CA ASP A 176 -7.27 -17.45 16.38
C ASP A 176 -8.28 -17.45 15.21
N ASN A 177 -9.47 -16.94 15.47
CA ASN A 177 -10.43 -16.50 14.46
C ASN A 177 -10.24 -15.02 14.21
N VAL A 178 -10.00 -14.65 12.97
CA VAL A 178 -9.74 -13.28 12.53
C VAL A 178 -10.85 -12.82 11.61
N VAL A 179 -11.38 -11.62 11.83
CA VAL A 179 -12.29 -10.94 10.91
C VAL A 179 -11.55 -9.80 10.22
N VAL A 180 -11.69 -9.71 8.90
CA VAL A 180 -11.18 -8.60 8.09
C VAL A 180 -12.36 -7.90 7.41
N TYR A 181 -12.54 -6.61 7.69
CA TYR A 181 -13.51 -5.78 6.99
C TYR A 181 -12.91 -5.22 5.71
N GLY A 182 -13.53 -5.57 4.57
CA GLY A 182 -13.10 -5.19 3.24
C GLY A 182 -12.24 -6.24 2.53
N ALA A 183 -12.51 -6.46 1.25
CA ALA A 183 -11.73 -7.29 0.33
C ALA A 183 -11.09 -6.45 -0.80
N GLY A 184 -10.68 -5.22 -0.48
CA GLY A 184 -9.76 -4.44 -1.30
C GLY A 184 -8.34 -5.01 -1.24
N ALA A 185 -7.39 -4.40 -1.95
CA ALA A 185 -6.01 -4.88 -1.98
C ALA A 185 -5.42 -5.07 -0.55
N ILE A 186 -5.61 -4.09 0.32
CA ILE A 186 -5.14 -4.15 1.71
C ILE A 186 -5.82 -5.27 2.50
N GLY A 187 -7.15 -5.41 2.40
CA GLY A 187 -7.87 -6.46 3.14
C GLY A 187 -7.47 -7.87 2.69
N ILE A 188 -7.23 -8.07 1.39
CA ILE A 188 -6.73 -9.34 0.85
C ILE A 188 -5.31 -9.65 1.31
N LEU A 189 -4.40 -8.67 1.35
CA LEU A 189 -3.05 -8.87 1.87
C LEU A 189 -3.08 -9.21 3.37
N LEU A 190 -3.86 -8.48 4.17
CA LEU A 190 -4.02 -8.75 5.60
C LEU A 190 -4.67 -10.11 5.88
N MET A 191 -5.65 -10.52 5.06
CA MET A 191 -6.25 -11.85 5.14
C MET A 191 -5.20 -12.96 4.95
N GLN A 192 -4.37 -12.85 3.91
CA GLN A 192 -3.30 -13.81 3.64
C GLN A 192 -2.26 -13.82 4.78
N LEU A 193 -1.84 -12.63 5.24
CA LEU A 193 -0.92 -12.51 6.38
C LEU A 193 -1.51 -13.11 7.66
N ALA A 194 -2.80 -12.93 7.92
CA ALA A 194 -3.46 -13.57 9.06
C ALA A 194 -3.39 -15.10 8.99
N ARG A 195 -3.60 -15.66 7.80
CA ARG A 195 -3.42 -17.12 7.56
C ARG A 195 -1.98 -17.55 7.81
N MET A 196 -1.02 -16.84 7.26
CA MET A 196 0.42 -17.13 7.43
C MET A 196 0.84 -17.08 8.91
N ARG A 197 0.19 -16.24 9.72
CA ARG A 197 0.43 -16.13 11.17
C ARG A 197 -0.24 -17.23 11.98
N GLY A 198 -0.98 -18.12 11.34
CA GLY A 198 -1.58 -19.27 11.99
C GLY A 198 -3.02 -19.08 12.45
N ALA A 199 -3.72 -18.06 11.96
CA ALA A 199 -5.16 -17.95 12.18
C ALA A 199 -5.86 -19.24 11.71
N ALA A 200 -6.66 -19.85 12.58
CA ALA A 200 -7.42 -21.05 12.24
C ALA A 200 -8.50 -20.74 11.21
N ARG A 201 -9.12 -19.57 11.34
CA ARG A 201 -10.14 -19.10 10.40
C ARG A 201 -9.95 -17.61 10.14
N VAL A 202 -10.09 -17.21 8.86
CA VAL A 202 -10.15 -15.81 8.47
C VAL A 202 -11.48 -15.56 7.77
N ILE A 203 -12.28 -14.68 8.34
CA ILE A 203 -13.60 -14.27 7.86
C ILE A 203 -13.46 -12.92 7.19
N VAL A 204 -13.94 -12.76 5.96
CA VAL A 204 -13.89 -11.50 5.22
C VAL A 204 -15.29 -10.93 5.04
N ILE A 205 -15.48 -9.67 5.42
CA ILE A 205 -16.75 -8.95 5.30
C ILE A 205 -16.66 -7.99 4.13
N GLU A 206 -17.43 -8.25 3.06
CA GLU A 206 -17.35 -7.51 1.80
C GLU A 206 -18.69 -7.55 1.05
N PRO A 207 -19.28 -6.42 0.63
CA PRO A 207 -20.53 -6.38 -0.12
C PRO A 207 -20.41 -6.92 -1.55
N SER A 208 -19.27 -6.76 -2.23
CA SER A 208 -19.07 -7.21 -3.61
C SER A 208 -18.92 -8.73 -3.69
N GLU A 209 -19.78 -9.40 -4.45
CA GLU A 209 -19.71 -10.85 -4.67
C GLU A 209 -18.39 -11.25 -5.36
N GLU A 210 -17.94 -10.48 -6.34
CA GLU A 210 -16.69 -10.73 -7.06
C GLU A 210 -15.50 -10.72 -6.10
N LYS A 211 -15.43 -9.72 -5.22
CA LYS A 211 -14.36 -9.60 -4.22
C LYS A 211 -14.45 -10.68 -3.15
N ARG A 212 -15.65 -11.11 -2.76
CA ARG A 212 -15.80 -12.26 -1.85
C ARG A 212 -15.27 -13.55 -2.48
N LYS A 213 -15.63 -13.84 -3.75
CA LYS A 213 -15.10 -15.01 -4.49
C LYS A 213 -13.58 -14.98 -4.60
N MET A 214 -13.00 -13.79 -4.82
CA MET A 214 -11.55 -13.61 -4.81
C MET A 214 -10.96 -13.93 -3.43
N ALA A 215 -11.54 -13.43 -2.35
CA ALA A 215 -11.09 -13.71 -0.99
C ALA A 215 -11.15 -15.22 -0.68
N GLU A 216 -12.22 -15.91 -1.08
CA GLU A 216 -12.37 -17.38 -0.93
C GLU A 216 -11.27 -18.12 -1.68
N LYS A 217 -11.00 -17.75 -2.94
CA LYS A 217 -9.93 -18.32 -3.75
C LYS A 217 -8.56 -18.16 -3.09
N LEU A 218 -8.33 -17.04 -2.40
CA LEU A 218 -7.06 -16.71 -1.73
C LEU A 218 -7.01 -17.18 -0.26
N GLY A 219 -8.03 -17.92 0.21
CA GLY A 219 -7.96 -18.63 1.49
C GLY A 219 -8.85 -18.07 2.61
N ALA A 220 -9.79 -17.17 2.33
CA ALA A 220 -10.82 -16.84 3.31
C ALA A 220 -11.63 -18.09 3.69
N THR A 221 -11.84 -18.31 4.98
CA THR A 221 -12.60 -19.47 5.47
C THR A 221 -14.11 -19.26 5.31
N LEU A 222 -14.54 -18.02 5.41
CA LEU A 222 -15.93 -17.59 5.28
C LEU A 222 -15.93 -16.18 4.72
N THR A 223 -16.89 -15.86 3.85
CA THR A 223 -17.16 -14.49 3.42
C THR A 223 -18.59 -14.09 3.78
N ILE A 224 -18.80 -12.84 4.17
CA ILE A 224 -20.11 -12.33 4.59
C ILE A 224 -20.46 -11.09 3.77
N ASN A 225 -21.69 -11.08 3.21
CA ASN A 225 -22.27 -9.87 2.63
C ASN A 225 -23.02 -9.08 3.72
N PRO A 226 -22.48 -7.95 4.18
CA PRO A 226 -23.10 -7.16 5.26
C PRO A 226 -24.38 -6.44 4.80
N MET A 227 -24.66 -6.39 3.48
CA MET A 227 -25.88 -5.77 2.94
C MET A 227 -27.09 -6.71 3.00
N GLU A 228 -26.86 -8.01 3.12
CA GLU A 228 -27.91 -9.04 3.14
C GLU A 228 -28.09 -9.62 4.54
N ASN A 229 -27.02 -9.71 5.31
CA ASN A 229 -27.01 -10.39 6.59
C ASN A 229 -26.30 -9.56 7.67
N LYS A 230 -26.79 -9.63 8.89
CA LYS A 230 -26.05 -9.10 10.04
C LYS A 230 -24.83 -9.99 10.32
N VAL A 231 -23.66 -9.38 10.42
CA VAL A 231 -22.40 -10.09 10.62
C VAL A 231 -22.46 -11.00 11.85
N ALA A 232 -22.95 -10.50 12.99
CA ALA A 232 -23.04 -11.27 14.23
C ALA A 232 -23.95 -12.50 14.11
N ASP A 233 -25.06 -12.42 13.35
CA ASP A 233 -25.97 -13.54 13.16
C ASP A 233 -25.30 -14.67 12.33
N VAL A 234 -24.60 -14.29 11.24
CA VAL A 234 -23.86 -15.27 10.41
C VAL A 234 -22.73 -15.91 11.19
N LEU A 235 -21.97 -15.13 11.97
CA LEU A 235 -20.92 -15.68 12.84
C LEU A 235 -21.48 -16.71 13.81
N LYS A 236 -22.64 -16.44 14.41
CA LYS A 236 -23.32 -17.35 15.33
C LYS A 236 -23.80 -18.64 14.64
N GLU A 237 -24.41 -18.55 13.46
CA GLU A 237 -24.84 -19.69 12.66
C GLU A 237 -23.68 -20.63 12.35
N HIS A 238 -22.49 -20.04 12.06
CA HIS A 238 -21.25 -20.78 11.79
C HIS A 238 -20.48 -21.19 13.05
N LYS A 239 -21.02 -20.95 14.26
CA LYS A 239 -20.37 -21.21 15.55
C LYS A 239 -19.03 -20.50 15.71
N LEU A 240 -18.94 -19.27 15.19
CA LEU A 240 -17.77 -18.39 15.21
C LEU A 240 -18.00 -17.19 16.15
N GLU A 241 -18.54 -17.44 17.34
CA GLU A 241 -18.86 -16.38 18.31
C GLU A 241 -17.62 -15.83 19.02
N HIS A 242 -16.48 -16.54 18.95
CA HIS A 242 -15.22 -16.11 19.56
C HIS A 242 -14.27 -15.57 18.47
N ILE A 243 -14.22 -14.27 18.33
CA ILE A 243 -13.34 -13.55 17.38
C ILE A 243 -12.23 -12.85 18.18
N GLN A 244 -11.00 -13.35 18.07
CA GLN A 244 -9.85 -12.82 18.81
C GLN A 244 -9.31 -11.54 18.19
N VAL A 245 -9.39 -11.41 16.86
CA VAL A 245 -8.84 -10.24 16.15
C VAL A 245 -9.81 -9.75 15.09
N VAL A 246 -9.98 -8.43 15.03
CA VAL A 246 -10.71 -7.74 13.95
C VAL A 246 -9.80 -6.71 13.32
N ILE A 247 -9.64 -6.74 11.99
CA ILE A 247 -8.86 -5.76 11.23
C ILE A 247 -9.82 -4.98 10.34
N GLU A 248 -9.90 -3.67 10.58
CA GLU A 248 -10.79 -2.78 9.86
C GLU A 248 -10.02 -2.03 8.77
N THR A 249 -10.38 -2.26 7.49
CA THR A 249 -9.69 -1.69 6.32
C THR A 249 -10.59 -0.83 5.44
N CYS A 250 -11.83 -0.57 5.85
CA CYS A 250 -12.79 0.21 5.07
C CYS A 250 -12.76 1.71 5.41
N GLY A 251 -12.37 2.07 6.66
CA GLY A 251 -12.37 3.45 7.14
C GLY A 251 -13.78 4.04 7.35
N LEU A 252 -14.80 3.19 7.51
CA LEU A 252 -16.17 3.64 7.75
C LEU A 252 -16.49 3.62 9.24
N LYS A 253 -17.24 4.63 9.68
CA LYS A 253 -17.73 4.68 11.07
C LYS A 253 -18.47 3.40 11.46
N SER A 254 -19.36 2.92 10.61
CA SER A 254 -20.18 1.72 10.86
C SER A 254 -19.35 0.46 11.03
N THR A 255 -18.34 0.24 10.17
CA THR A 255 -17.48 -0.95 10.24
C THR A 255 -16.54 -0.90 11.44
N SER A 256 -16.03 0.30 11.77
CA SER A 256 -15.21 0.48 12.98
C SER A 256 -16.02 0.26 14.27
N GLU A 257 -17.25 0.75 14.35
CA GLU A 257 -18.14 0.52 15.51
C GLU A 257 -18.56 -0.96 15.61
N GLU A 258 -18.92 -1.61 14.50
CA GLU A 258 -19.26 -3.03 14.46
C GLU A 258 -18.06 -3.91 14.85
N ALA A 259 -16.85 -3.56 14.45
CA ALA A 259 -15.62 -4.25 14.84
C ALA A 259 -15.47 -4.34 16.39
N MET A 260 -15.82 -3.25 17.11
CA MET A 260 -15.78 -3.22 18.58
C MET A 260 -16.87 -4.09 19.22
N GLU A 261 -17.98 -4.30 18.53
CA GLU A 261 -19.07 -5.13 19.04
C GLU A 261 -18.78 -6.64 18.84
N ILE A 262 -18.23 -7.04 17.70
CA ILE A 262 -18.03 -8.46 17.35
C ILE A 262 -16.76 -9.07 17.92
N VAL A 263 -15.73 -8.27 18.22
CA VAL A 263 -14.49 -8.78 18.83
C VAL A 263 -14.80 -9.40 20.19
N ASP A 264 -14.14 -10.50 20.56
CA ASP A 264 -14.37 -11.17 21.84
C ASP A 264 -13.62 -10.47 23.00
N ARG A 265 -13.81 -10.99 24.21
CA ARG A 265 -13.12 -10.53 25.44
C ARG A 265 -11.62 -10.72 25.26
N GLN A 266 -10.85 -9.71 25.71
CA GLN A 266 -9.39 -9.63 25.52
C GLN A 266 -8.93 -9.66 24.06
N GLY A 267 -9.87 -9.45 23.13
CA GLY A 267 -9.55 -9.39 21.71
C GLY A 267 -8.97 -8.06 21.28
N THR A 268 -8.38 -8.05 20.07
CA THR A 268 -7.73 -6.87 19.48
C THR A 268 -8.51 -6.38 18.26
N VAL A 269 -8.73 -5.07 18.18
CA VAL A 269 -9.23 -4.38 16.98
C VAL A 269 -8.11 -3.52 16.41
N VAL A 270 -7.76 -3.73 15.15
CA VAL A 270 -6.80 -2.90 14.43
C VAL A 270 -7.56 -1.99 13.45
N LEU A 271 -7.49 -0.69 13.68
CA LEU A 271 -7.97 0.34 12.75
C LEU A 271 -6.83 0.64 11.76
N PHE A 272 -6.95 0.08 10.57
CA PHE A 272 -5.91 0.16 9.54
C PHE A 272 -6.18 1.25 8.51
N ALA A 273 -7.45 1.48 8.17
CA ALA A 273 -7.81 2.40 7.12
C ALA A 273 -7.51 3.86 7.47
N VAL A 274 -7.08 4.63 6.47
CA VAL A 274 -7.00 6.10 6.56
C VAL A 274 -8.41 6.67 6.50
N THR A 275 -8.75 7.52 7.47
CA THR A 275 -10.06 8.21 7.56
C THR A 275 -9.88 9.72 7.42
N ALA A 276 -10.98 10.47 7.26
CA ALA A 276 -10.93 11.92 7.34
C ALA A 276 -10.43 12.38 8.73
N LEU A 277 -9.76 13.54 8.79
CA LEU A 277 -9.14 14.05 10.02
C LEU A 277 -10.14 14.28 11.17
N ASP A 278 -11.38 14.58 10.85
CA ASP A 278 -12.48 14.83 11.80
C ASP A 278 -13.39 13.61 12.02
N ALA A 279 -13.04 12.46 11.40
CA ALA A 279 -13.83 11.24 11.56
C ALA A 279 -13.83 10.77 13.02
N THR A 280 -14.99 10.43 13.52
CA THR A 280 -15.19 9.95 14.89
C THR A 280 -16.02 8.70 14.94
N ILE A 281 -15.74 7.85 15.92
CA ILE A 281 -16.53 6.65 16.24
C ILE A 281 -17.10 6.76 17.65
N SER A 282 -18.23 6.11 17.90
CA SER A 282 -18.80 5.99 19.24
C SER A 282 -18.22 4.75 19.93
N LEU A 283 -17.67 4.93 21.11
CA LEU A 283 -17.12 3.84 21.89
C LEU A 283 -17.91 3.65 23.19
N LYS A 284 -18.46 2.45 23.40
CA LYS A 284 -19.08 2.07 24.66
C LYS A 284 -17.98 1.73 25.67
N THR A 285 -17.59 2.72 26.48
CA THR A 285 -16.46 2.59 27.40
C THR A 285 -16.64 1.48 28.44
N TYR A 286 -17.87 1.21 28.87
CA TYR A 286 -18.16 0.07 29.76
C TYR A 286 -17.84 -1.28 29.09
N ASN A 287 -18.18 -1.45 27.82
CA ASN A 287 -17.83 -2.66 27.05
C ASN A 287 -16.32 -2.83 26.91
N LEU A 288 -15.60 -1.73 26.60
CA LEU A 288 -14.15 -1.74 26.55
C LEU A 288 -13.55 -2.20 27.88
N PHE A 289 -14.01 -1.61 29.00
CA PHE A 289 -13.57 -1.96 30.34
C PHE A 289 -13.87 -3.42 30.71
N GLN A 290 -15.15 -3.85 30.57
CA GLN A 290 -15.58 -5.18 31.00
C GLN A 290 -14.98 -6.32 30.15
N ARG A 291 -14.77 -6.05 28.86
CA ARG A 291 -14.26 -7.05 27.89
C ARG A 291 -12.74 -6.96 27.70
N GLU A 292 -12.07 -5.97 28.31
CA GLU A 292 -10.63 -5.75 28.20
C GLU A 292 -10.15 -5.69 26.73
N ILE A 293 -10.93 -5.03 25.84
CA ILE A 293 -10.62 -4.92 24.43
C ILE A 293 -9.40 -4.03 24.20
N THR A 294 -8.50 -4.46 23.32
CA THR A 294 -7.39 -3.64 22.85
C THR A 294 -7.73 -3.01 21.49
N ILE A 295 -7.56 -1.70 21.37
CA ILE A 295 -7.73 -0.96 20.11
C ILE A 295 -6.36 -0.41 19.70
N LYS A 296 -5.93 -0.70 18.47
CA LYS A 296 -4.64 -0.27 17.91
C LYS A 296 -4.84 0.41 16.56
N GLY A 297 -4.11 1.49 16.31
CA GLY A 297 -3.92 2.02 14.97
C GLY A 297 -2.73 1.34 14.29
N SER A 298 -2.68 1.34 12.96
CA SER A 298 -1.51 0.94 12.18
C SER A 298 -1.15 2.06 11.21
N PHE A 299 0.09 2.54 11.30
CA PHE A 299 0.55 3.67 10.50
C PHE A 299 1.87 3.35 9.81
N CYS A 300 1.86 3.39 8.46
CA CYS A 300 2.99 3.12 7.59
C CYS A 300 3.67 1.75 7.85
N SER A 301 4.93 1.60 7.43
CA SER A 301 5.69 0.35 7.45
C SER A 301 7.07 0.54 8.09
N PRO A 302 7.20 0.59 9.43
CA PRO A 302 8.50 0.75 10.05
C PRO A 302 9.34 -0.52 9.84
N TYR A 303 10.43 -0.43 9.05
CA TYR A 303 11.37 -1.53 8.77
C TYR A 303 10.79 -2.79 8.08
N ASP A 304 9.60 -2.73 7.50
CA ASP A 304 8.93 -3.92 6.98
C ASP A 304 9.16 -4.18 5.49
N MET A 305 9.77 -3.22 4.77
CA MET A 305 10.06 -3.38 3.33
C MET A 305 10.90 -4.61 3.02
N GLY A 306 11.95 -4.89 3.79
CA GLY A 306 12.77 -6.09 3.61
C GLY A 306 11.96 -7.37 3.75
N ARG A 307 11.06 -7.44 4.75
CA ARG A 307 10.16 -8.58 4.96
C ARG A 307 9.16 -8.75 3.81
N ALA A 308 8.60 -7.64 3.32
CA ALA A 308 7.68 -7.66 2.19
C ALA A 308 8.37 -8.18 0.92
N VAL A 309 9.58 -7.70 0.65
CA VAL A 309 10.37 -8.13 -0.51
C VAL A 309 10.73 -9.62 -0.41
N GLU A 310 11.10 -10.12 0.77
CA GLU A 310 11.35 -11.56 0.98
C GLU A 310 10.11 -12.41 0.70
N LEU A 311 8.92 -11.98 1.13
CA LEU A 311 7.68 -12.69 0.83
C LEU A 311 7.35 -12.71 -0.67
N ILE A 312 7.63 -11.61 -1.37
CA ILE A 312 7.44 -11.51 -2.82
C ILE A 312 8.47 -12.36 -3.55
N ASN A 313 9.76 -12.25 -3.21
CA ASN A 313 10.83 -13.05 -3.80
C ASN A 313 10.65 -14.55 -3.61
N ALA A 314 10.05 -14.96 -2.50
CA ALA A 314 9.71 -16.35 -2.21
C ALA A 314 8.38 -16.80 -2.83
N HIS A 315 7.63 -15.93 -3.53
CA HIS A 315 6.27 -16.17 -4.00
C HIS A 315 5.33 -16.73 -2.91
N ALA A 316 5.56 -16.30 -1.66
CA ALA A 316 4.83 -16.79 -0.50
C ALA A 316 3.45 -16.15 -0.32
N ILE A 317 3.18 -15.05 -1.02
CA ILE A 317 1.93 -14.29 -0.94
C ILE A 317 1.49 -13.83 -2.33
N ASP A 318 0.19 -13.91 -2.62
CA ASP A 318 -0.36 -13.35 -3.86
C ASP A 318 -0.58 -11.85 -3.70
N VAL A 319 0.10 -11.06 -4.53
CA VAL A 319 0.01 -9.60 -4.53
C VAL A 319 -0.63 -9.04 -5.81
N THR A 320 -1.07 -9.89 -6.73
CA THR A 320 -1.54 -9.47 -8.06
C THR A 320 -3.01 -9.75 -8.33
N THR A 321 -3.61 -10.78 -7.74
CA THR A 321 -5.02 -11.17 -8.00
C THR A 321 -6.02 -10.05 -7.64
N MET A 322 -5.67 -9.14 -6.71
CA MET A 322 -6.52 -8.01 -6.31
C MET A 322 -6.38 -6.77 -7.21
N LEU A 323 -5.56 -6.83 -8.26
CA LEU A 323 -5.36 -5.69 -9.15
C LEU A 323 -6.53 -5.56 -10.13
N ALA A 324 -7.00 -4.32 -10.32
CA ALA A 324 -8.11 -4.01 -11.22
C ALA A 324 -7.65 -3.77 -12.67
N GLY A 325 -6.39 -3.38 -12.87
CA GLY A 325 -5.87 -3.12 -14.20
C GLY A 325 -4.51 -2.42 -14.21
N PHE A 326 -3.97 -2.36 -15.43
CA PHE A 326 -2.69 -1.73 -15.74
C PHE A 326 -2.93 -0.60 -16.73
N GLU A 327 -2.52 0.60 -16.39
CA GLU A 327 -2.85 1.78 -17.16
C GLU A 327 -1.61 2.64 -17.46
N PRO A 328 -1.59 3.35 -18.58
CA PRO A 328 -0.52 4.31 -18.86
C PRO A 328 -0.64 5.53 -17.94
N LEU A 329 0.44 6.29 -17.85
CA LEU A 329 0.54 7.48 -16.99
C LEU A 329 -0.58 8.50 -17.27
N GLU A 330 -1.00 8.64 -18.51
CA GLU A 330 -2.04 9.55 -18.98
C GLU A 330 -3.43 9.26 -18.37
N LYS A 331 -3.66 8.02 -17.89
CA LYS A 331 -4.92 7.62 -17.24
C LYS A 331 -4.98 7.94 -15.74
N LEU A 332 -3.85 8.24 -15.13
CA LEU A 332 -3.80 8.48 -13.69
C LEU A 332 -4.76 9.57 -13.19
N PRO A 333 -4.86 10.76 -13.83
CA PRO A 333 -5.79 11.81 -13.36
C PRO A 333 -7.25 11.34 -13.35
N GLU A 334 -7.67 10.53 -14.34
CA GLU A 334 -9.01 9.95 -14.42
C GLU A 334 -9.24 8.94 -13.28
N ILE A 335 -8.27 8.07 -13.03
CA ILE A 335 -8.34 7.06 -11.94
C ILE A 335 -8.46 7.75 -10.58
N LEU A 336 -7.64 8.77 -10.31
CA LEU A 336 -7.70 9.52 -9.06
C LEU A 336 -9.05 10.24 -8.87
N ALA A 337 -9.63 10.79 -9.93
CA ALA A 337 -10.92 11.48 -9.87
C ALA A 337 -12.12 10.53 -9.77
N SER A 338 -12.06 9.33 -10.37
CA SER A 338 -13.22 8.43 -10.52
C SER A 338 -13.34 7.45 -9.35
N ARG A 339 -14.40 7.63 -8.52
CA ARG A 339 -14.74 6.65 -7.47
C ARG A 339 -15.13 5.29 -8.06
N GLU A 340 -15.78 5.28 -9.24
CA GLU A 340 -16.21 4.05 -9.90
C GLU A 340 -15.01 3.18 -10.32
N LEU A 341 -13.98 3.78 -10.93
CA LEU A 341 -12.76 3.06 -11.28
C LEU A 341 -12.10 2.48 -10.04
N ARG A 342 -11.88 3.30 -9.01
CA ARG A 342 -11.23 2.85 -7.76
C ARG A 342 -12.03 1.77 -7.01
N ALA A 343 -13.34 1.72 -7.18
CA ALA A 343 -14.16 0.67 -6.58
C ALA A 343 -13.89 -0.72 -7.16
N LYS A 344 -13.39 -0.81 -8.41
CA LYS A 344 -13.03 -2.09 -9.05
C LYS A 344 -11.85 -2.78 -8.36
N GLY A 345 -10.87 -2.02 -7.84
CA GLY A 345 -9.70 -2.53 -7.17
C GLY A 345 -8.50 -1.60 -7.31
N LYS A 346 -7.30 -2.13 -7.06
CA LYS A 346 -6.04 -1.38 -7.15
C LYS A 346 -5.54 -1.35 -8.60
N TYR A 347 -5.23 -0.14 -9.07
CA TYR A 347 -4.58 0.08 -10.37
C TYR A 347 -3.07 0.17 -10.22
N VAL A 348 -2.36 -0.24 -11.26
CA VAL A 348 -0.92 -0.05 -11.40
C VAL A 348 -0.65 0.76 -12.67
N ILE A 349 0.07 1.84 -12.53
CA ILE A 349 0.51 2.69 -13.63
C ILE A 349 1.82 2.13 -14.21
N LEU A 350 1.92 2.09 -15.53
CA LEU A 350 3.08 1.64 -16.29
C LEU A 350 3.71 2.82 -17.05
N PRO A 351 4.56 3.64 -16.40
CA PRO A 351 5.06 4.91 -16.99
C PRO A 351 5.93 4.70 -18.23
N ASN A 352 6.55 3.53 -18.36
CA ASN A 352 7.40 3.14 -19.50
C ASN A 352 6.77 2.05 -20.38
N GLY A 353 5.45 1.87 -20.31
CA GLY A 353 4.71 0.94 -21.16
C GLY A 353 4.65 -0.49 -20.63
N GLU A 354 4.10 -1.39 -21.46
CA GLU A 354 3.70 -2.74 -21.07
C GLU A 354 4.85 -3.69 -20.66
N GLU A 355 6.10 -3.35 -20.98
CA GLU A 355 7.26 -4.11 -20.49
C GLU A 355 7.28 -4.24 -18.96
N GLY A 356 6.62 -3.32 -18.25
CA GLY A 356 6.45 -3.36 -16.79
C GLY A 356 5.59 -4.51 -16.27
N LYS A 357 4.68 -5.08 -17.08
CA LYS A 357 3.80 -6.18 -16.63
C LYS A 357 4.56 -7.48 -16.32
N GLY A 358 5.63 -7.77 -17.03
CA GLY A 358 6.25 -9.10 -17.01
C GLY A 358 5.46 -10.13 -17.83
N THR A 359 6.04 -11.30 -18.08
CA THR A 359 5.47 -12.32 -18.99
C THR A 359 4.36 -13.17 -18.35
N ASN A 360 4.13 -13.11 -17.05
CA ASN A 360 3.28 -14.05 -16.32
C ASN A 360 1.95 -13.48 -15.79
N ILE A 361 1.65 -12.19 -16.01
CA ILE A 361 0.41 -11.57 -15.55
C ILE A 361 -0.57 -11.47 -16.72
N THR A 362 -1.49 -12.44 -16.81
CA THR A 362 -2.69 -12.38 -17.65
C THR A 362 -3.85 -11.77 -16.84
N MET A 363 -4.52 -10.75 -17.40
CA MET A 363 -5.80 -10.27 -16.84
C MET A 363 -6.91 -11.31 -17.00
#